data_d354eecff086168526b5ff63d0befda9
#
_entry.id   d354eecff086168526b5ff63d0befda9
#
_cell.length_a   1.000
_cell.length_b   1.000
_cell.length_c   1.000
_cell.angle_alpha   90.00
_cell.angle_beta   90.00
_cell.angle_gamma   90.00
#
_symmetry.space_group_name_H-M   'P 1'
#
loop_
_entity.id
_entity.type
_entity.pdbx_description
1 polymer ?
#
loop_
_entity_poly.entity_id
_entity_poly.type
_entity_poly.pdbx_seq_one_letter_code
_entity_poly.pdbx_strand_id
1 'polypeptide(L)'
;KSKIFKASIFITGKTSEPLKKLTSYFRLKKINAQLIEENLYLKSLVIDKNYNSNFGDEIEDSPFTLISGSVIKNDISSSRNIILINKGSSNMVEKEMGVIGSKGIIGIVNETTDRFSSVLSILHKDIKINAKHKKSNAFGSLFWEGNAPDKLKLSDISIINKINIGDTIVTGGMSAYFPEGILIGNVIEIENDGKYYSLNVKLINNMTNLDNVYILKNINKSEIKSLYK
;
A
#
# COMPACT_ATOMS: atom_id res chain seq x y z
N LYS A 1 -47.53 35.15 28.67
CA LYS A 1 -46.88 35.00 27.35
C LYS A 1 -45.41 34.52 27.43
N SER A 2 -44.65 34.69 28.55
CA SER A 2 -43.24 34.31 28.65
C SER A 2 -42.95 32.85 28.87
N LYS A 3 -43.87 32.07 29.47
CA LYS A 3 -43.68 30.63 29.76
C LYS A 3 -43.81 29.75 28.53
N ILE A 4 -44.64 30.12 27.56
CA ILE A 4 -44.84 29.34 26.30
C ILE A 4 -43.62 29.53 25.38
N PHE A 5 -43.02 30.73 25.38
CA PHE A 5 -41.83 31.02 24.59
C PHE A 5 -40.58 30.27 25.07
N LYS A 6 -40.43 30.10 26.41
CA LYS A 6 -39.32 29.33 26.98
C LYS A 6 -39.48 27.82 26.73
N ALA A 7 -40.70 27.27 26.68
CA ALA A 7 -40.95 25.88 26.38
C ALA A 7 -40.67 25.53 24.93
N SER A 8 -41.01 26.42 23.98
CA SER A 8 -40.73 26.23 22.54
C SER A 8 -39.23 26.21 22.20
N ILE A 9 -38.42 27.02 22.88
CA ILE A 9 -36.96 27.04 22.71
C ILE A 9 -36.32 25.79 23.29
N PHE A 10 -36.85 25.23 24.36
CA PHE A 10 -36.32 24.00 25.00
C PHE A 10 -36.61 22.74 24.16
N ILE A 11 -37.74 22.69 23.46
CA ILE A 11 -38.14 21.58 22.62
C ILE A 11 -37.35 21.58 21.30
N THR A 12 -37.12 22.76 20.68
CA THR A 12 -36.34 22.92 19.44
C THR A 12 -34.83 22.70 19.63
N GLY A 13 -34.29 23.01 20.83
CA GLY A 13 -32.87 22.79 21.15
C GLY A 13 -32.49 21.31 21.32
N LYS A 14 -33.38 20.52 21.95
CA LYS A 14 -33.09 19.08 22.25
C LYS A 14 -33.26 18.14 21.07
N THR A 15 -34.05 18.49 20.06
CA THR A 15 -34.31 17.63 18.88
C THR A 15 -33.32 17.87 17.72
N SER A 16 -32.53 18.96 17.77
CA SER A 16 -31.60 19.30 16.68
C SER A 16 -30.23 18.60 16.78
N GLU A 17 -29.81 18.17 17.98
CA GLU A 17 -28.50 17.52 18.16
C GLU A 17 -28.37 16.14 17.46
N PRO A 18 -29.34 15.20 17.59
CA PRO A 18 -29.22 13.90 16.91
C PRO A 18 -29.29 14.03 15.39
N LEU A 19 -30.09 14.96 14.87
CA LEU A 19 -30.17 15.24 13.43
C LEU A 19 -28.87 15.85 12.89
N LYS A 20 -28.23 16.74 13.63
CA LYS A 20 -26.91 17.31 13.28
C LYS A 20 -25.83 16.24 13.29
N LYS A 21 -25.83 15.30 14.22
CA LYS A 21 -24.89 14.16 14.26
C LYS A 21 -25.07 13.22 13.07
N LEU A 22 -26.30 12.91 12.68
CA LEU A 22 -26.59 12.11 11.51
C LEU A 22 -26.15 12.78 10.20
N THR A 23 -26.47 14.06 10.02
CA THR A 23 -26.06 14.81 8.82
C THR A 23 -24.53 14.98 8.75
N SER A 24 -23.85 15.17 9.88
CA SER A 24 -22.39 15.23 9.91
C SER A 24 -21.76 13.88 9.57
N TYR A 25 -22.33 12.75 10.01
CA TYR A 25 -21.86 11.42 9.67
C TYR A 25 -21.95 11.15 8.13
N PHE A 26 -23.11 11.45 7.52
CA PHE A 26 -23.27 11.27 6.08
C PHE A 26 -22.36 12.22 5.27
N ARG A 27 -22.14 13.43 5.76
CA ARG A 27 -21.20 14.37 5.14
C ARG A 27 -19.77 13.86 5.22
N LEU A 28 -19.33 13.34 6.37
CA LEU A 28 -17.99 12.76 6.53
C LEU A 28 -17.80 11.53 5.62
N LYS A 29 -18.82 10.67 5.52
CA LYS A 29 -18.78 9.50 4.62
C LYS A 29 -18.60 9.94 3.15
N LYS A 30 -19.33 10.98 2.73
CA LYS A 30 -19.20 11.54 1.38
C LYS A 30 -17.82 12.14 1.13
N ILE A 31 -17.32 12.94 2.07
CA ILE A 31 -15.98 13.54 1.98
C ILE A 31 -14.90 12.45 1.91
N ASN A 32 -14.99 11.42 2.76
CA ASN A 32 -14.06 10.29 2.72
C ASN A 32 -14.07 9.58 1.36
N ALA A 33 -15.25 9.35 0.77
CA ALA A 33 -15.34 8.75 -0.57
C ALA A 33 -14.66 9.62 -1.64
N GLN A 34 -14.90 10.94 -1.62
CA GLN A 34 -14.25 11.89 -2.52
C GLN A 34 -12.73 11.92 -2.35
N LEU A 35 -12.23 11.91 -1.11
CA LEU A 35 -10.80 11.86 -0.83
C LEU A 35 -10.16 10.53 -1.30
N ILE A 36 -10.89 9.42 -1.23
CA ILE A 36 -10.40 8.13 -1.76
C ILE A 36 -10.27 8.21 -3.28
N GLU A 37 -11.25 8.76 -3.99
CA GLU A 37 -11.20 8.95 -5.45
C GLU A 37 -10.06 9.88 -5.86
N GLU A 38 -9.90 11.02 -5.17
CA GLU A 38 -8.80 11.94 -5.43
C GLU A 38 -7.44 11.28 -5.18
N ASN A 39 -7.28 10.55 -4.07
CA ASN A 39 -6.07 9.79 -3.80
C ASN A 39 -5.79 8.71 -4.85
N LEU A 40 -6.83 8.04 -5.37
CA LEU A 40 -6.72 7.07 -6.45
C LEU A 40 -6.14 7.74 -7.70
N TYR A 41 -6.72 8.85 -8.11
CA TYR A 41 -6.28 9.62 -9.26
C TYR A 41 -4.83 10.12 -9.11
N LEU A 42 -4.50 10.74 -7.97
CA LEU A 42 -3.14 11.23 -7.72
C LEU A 42 -2.09 10.10 -7.70
N LYS A 43 -2.45 8.93 -7.16
CA LYS A 43 -1.56 7.76 -7.16
C LYS A 43 -1.37 7.18 -8.56
N SER A 44 -2.41 7.13 -9.39
CA SER A 44 -2.25 6.69 -10.77
C SER A 44 -1.29 7.61 -11.54
N LEU A 45 -1.42 8.93 -11.41
CA LEU A 45 -0.50 9.89 -12.03
C LEU A 45 0.97 9.69 -11.60
N VAL A 46 1.20 9.37 -10.32
CA VAL A 46 2.56 9.11 -9.82
C VAL A 46 3.12 7.82 -10.40
N ILE A 47 2.30 6.77 -10.50
CA ILE A 47 2.70 5.48 -11.08
C ILE A 47 3.01 5.66 -12.58
N ASP A 48 2.14 6.35 -13.31
CA ASP A 48 2.32 6.64 -14.74
C ASP A 48 3.59 7.45 -14.99
N LYS A 49 3.83 8.49 -14.20
CA LYS A 49 5.04 9.29 -14.30
C LYS A 49 6.31 8.48 -14.03
N ASN A 50 6.31 7.62 -13.02
CA ASN A 50 7.46 6.77 -12.70
C ASN A 50 7.70 5.73 -13.81
N TYR A 51 6.63 5.19 -14.40
CA TYR A 51 6.72 4.26 -15.51
C TYR A 51 7.34 4.94 -16.74
N ASN A 52 6.80 6.07 -17.17
CA ASN A 52 7.25 6.79 -18.37
C ASN A 52 8.68 7.33 -18.23
N SER A 53 9.12 7.73 -17.03
CA SER A 53 10.49 8.20 -16.80
C SER A 53 11.56 7.13 -17.04
N ASN A 54 11.20 5.84 -17.02
CA ASN A 54 12.14 4.73 -17.22
C ASN A 54 12.18 4.22 -18.66
N PHE A 55 11.15 4.49 -19.48
CA PHE A 55 11.03 3.95 -20.84
C PHE A 55 11.18 4.98 -21.97
N GLY A 56 11.46 6.25 -21.65
CA GLY A 56 11.65 7.33 -22.62
C GLY A 56 10.33 7.98 -23.08
N ASP A 57 10.42 8.93 -24.04
CA ASP A 57 9.33 9.82 -24.45
C ASP A 57 8.19 9.16 -25.27
N GLU A 58 8.17 7.86 -25.45
CA GLU A 58 6.99 7.18 -25.98
C GLU A 58 5.93 7.13 -24.88
N ILE A 59 4.86 7.89 -25.06
CA ILE A 59 3.69 7.97 -24.18
C ILE A 59 2.94 6.65 -24.28
N GLU A 60 3.43 5.61 -23.61
CA GLU A 60 2.62 4.44 -23.29
C GLU A 60 1.92 4.69 -21.94
N ASP A 61 0.61 4.49 -21.90
CA ASP A 61 -0.12 4.48 -20.64
C ASP A 61 0.46 3.40 -19.73
N SER A 62 0.63 3.71 -18.46
CA SER A 62 1.12 2.74 -17.48
C SER A 62 0.27 1.47 -17.52
N PRO A 63 0.88 0.27 -17.55
CA PRO A 63 0.15 -0.98 -17.53
C PRO A 63 -0.54 -1.26 -16.19
N PHE A 64 -0.43 -0.35 -15.22
CA PHE A 64 -1.01 -0.52 -13.89
C PHE A 64 -2.25 0.32 -13.69
N THR A 65 -3.35 -0.33 -13.31
CA THR A 65 -4.57 0.33 -12.83
C THR A 65 -4.76 0.08 -11.34
N LEU A 66 -5.48 0.97 -10.67
CA LEU A 66 -5.70 0.92 -9.22
C LEU A 66 -7.16 0.60 -8.89
N ILE A 67 -7.37 -0.30 -7.93
CA ILE A 67 -8.67 -0.61 -7.34
C ILE A 67 -8.62 -0.25 -5.86
N SER A 68 -9.49 0.64 -5.38
CA SER A 68 -9.57 0.98 -3.96
C SER A 68 -10.32 -0.08 -3.17
N GLY A 69 -9.83 -0.37 -1.96
CA GLY A 69 -10.46 -1.27 -1.02
C GLY A 69 -10.20 -0.85 0.42
N SER A 70 -10.86 -1.53 1.35
CA SER A 70 -10.66 -1.33 2.79
C SER A 70 -10.25 -2.62 3.47
N VAL A 71 -9.40 -2.49 4.48
CA VAL A 71 -8.99 -3.62 5.34
C VAL A 71 -10.13 -4.00 6.26
N ILE A 72 -10.46 -5.28 6.31
CA ILE A 72 -11.47 -5.86 7.22
C ILE A 72 -10.81 -6.46 8.44
N LYS A 73 -9.68 -7.14 8.22
CA LYS A 73 -8.89 -7.79 9.26
C LYS A 73 -7.41 -7.67 8.93
N ASN A 74 -6.62 -7.35 9.94
CA ASN A 74 -5.17 -7.33 9.85
C ASN A 74 -4.59 -8.12 11.03
N ASP A 75 -3.92 -9.22 10.76
CA ASP A 75 -3.22 -10.02 11.75
C ASP A 75 -1.72 -9.78 11.60
N ILE A 76 -1.08 -9.37 12.69
CA ILE A 76 0.36 -9.06 12.77
C ILE A 76 1.08 -9.89 13.83
N SER A 77 0.37 -10.82 14.49
CA SER A 77 0.88 -11.59 15.64
C SER A 77 1.59 -12.89 15.21
N SER A 78 1.47 -13.26 13.94
CA SER A 78 1.99 -14.51 13.38
C SER A 78 3.27 -14.29 12.57
N SER A 79 3.99 -15.36 12.27
CA SER A 79 5.05 -15.37 11.27
C SER A 79 4.50 -15.39 9.83
N ARG A 80 3.22 -15.70 9.66
CA ARG A 80 2.48 -15.74 8.38
C ARG A 80 1.28 -14.80 8.43
N ASN A 81 1.56 -13.51 8.46
CA ASN A 81 0.55 -12.48 8.60
C ASN A 81 -0.29 -12.32 7.32
N ILE A 82 -1.61 -12.33 7.49
CA ILE A 82 -2.58 -12.20 6.40
C ILE A 82 -3.51 -11.02 6.70
N ILE A 83 -3.77 -10.23 5.66
CA ILE A 83 -4.71 -9.11 5.68
C ILE A 83 -5.93 -9.51 4.86
N LEU A 84 -7.14 -9.26 5.35
CA LEU A 84 -8.39 -9.44 4.63
C LEU A 84 -8.91 -8.10 4.14
N ILE A 85 -9.27 -8.01 2.87
CA ILE A 85 -9.81 -6.79 2.22
C ILE A 85 -11.19 -7.04 1.63
N ASN A 86 -12.02 -5.98 1.55
CA ASN A 86 -13.40 -5.99 1.06
C ASN A 86 -13.53 -5.90 -0.47
N LYS A 87 -12.56 -6.40 -1.21
CA LYS A 87 -12.57 -6.47 -2.68
C LYS A 87 -12.18 -7.87 -3.11
N GLY A 88 -12.90 -8.39 -4.10
CA GLY A 88 -12.71 -9.72 -4.62
C GLY A 88 -12.82 -9.77 -6.15
N SER A 89 -13.06 -10.95 -6.70
CA SER A 89 -13.13 -11.17 -8.16
C SER A 89 -14.22 -10.35 -8.84
N SER A 90 -15.36 -10.09 -8.18
CA SER A 90 -16.40 -9.17 -8.69
C SER A 90 -15.90 -7.73 -8.89
N ASN A 91 -14.79 -7.36 -8.28
CA ASN A 91 -14.12 -6.08 -8.44
C ASN A 91 -12.84 -6.21 -9.30
N MET A 92 -12.69 -7.29 -10.07
CA MET A 92 -11.52 -7.58 -10.90
C MET A 92 -10.22 -7.74 -10.10
N VAL A 93 -10.32 -8.11 -8.81
CA VAL A 93 -9.14 -8.48 -8.01
C VAL A 93 -8.77 -9.93 -8.30
N GLU A 94 -7.50 -10.16 -8.56
CA GLU A 94 -6.95 -11.47 -8.89
C GLU A 94 -5.74 -11.78 -8.00
N LYS A 95 -5.42 -13.07 -7.89
CA LYS A 95 -4.21 -13.54 -7.22
C LYS A 95 -2.95 -12.86 -7.78
N GLU A 96 -1.99 -12.57 -6.89
CA GLU A 96 -0.70 -11.96 -7.24
C GLU A 96 -0.79 -10.52 -7.75
N MET A 97 -1.85 -9.80 -7.40
CA MET A 97 -1.87 -8.35 -7.51
C MET A 97 -1.15 -7.72 -6.32
N GLY A 98 -0.36 -6.68 -6.56
CA GLY A 98 0.27 -5.91 -5.50
C GLY A 98 -0.75 -5.10 -4.72
N VAL A 99 -0.51 -4.90 -3.42
CA VAL A 99 -1.37 -4.07 -2.56
C VAL A 99 -0.51 -3.01 -1.90
N ILE A 100 -0.94 -1.76 -2.06
CA ILE A 100 -0.28 -0.59 -1.46
C ILE A 100 -1.23 0.15 -0.52
N GLY A 101 -0.65 0.84 0.44
CA GLY A 101 -1.36 1.74 1.35
C GLY A 101 -1.24 3.20 0.93
N SER A 102 -1.55 4.08 1.88
CA SER A 102 -1.40 5.53 1.67
C SER A 102 0.04 5.95 1.39
N LYS A 103 1.03 5.30 2.00
CA LYS A 103 2.44 5.70 1.95
C LYS A 103 3.35 4.76 1.17
N GLY A 104 3.03 3.47 1.00
CA GLY A 104 3.90 2.49 0.38
C GLY A 104 3.30 1.10 0.30
N ILE A 105 4.13 0.09 0.04
CA ILE A 105 3.69 -1.31 -0.13
C ILE A 105 3.09 -1.89 1.16
N ILE A 106 2.12 -2.81 0.99
CA ILE A 106 1.46 -3.55 2.09
C ILE A 106 1.62 -5.06 1.93
N GLY A 107 1.47 -5.58 0.71
CA GLY A 107 1.52 -7.02 0.48
C GLY A 107 1.10 -7.42 -0.93
N ILE A 108 0.78 -8.71 -1.11
CA ILE A 108 0.40 -9.30 -2.39
C ILE A 108 -0.86 -10.13 -2.19
N VAL A 109 -1.84 -10.01 -3.09
CA VAL A 109 -3.08 -10.82 -3.08
C VAL A 109 -2.73 -12.30 -3.20
N ASN A 110 -3.19 -13.10 -2.24
CA ASN A 110 -2.99 -14.54 -2.19
C ASN A 110 -4.15 -15.30 -2.83
N GLU A 111 -5.36 -15.06 -2.32
CA GLU A 111 -6.58 -15.72 -2.79
C GLU A 111 -7.73 -14.73 -2.83
N THR A 112 -8.69 -14.99 -3.72
CA THR A 112 -9.87 -14.16 -3.90
C THR A 112 -11.13 -15.01 -3.88
N THR A 113 -12.19 -14.44 -3.29
CA THR A 113 -13.58 -14.87 -3.45
C THR A 113 -14.33 -13.77 -4.19
N ASP A 114 -15.63 -13.91 -4.37
CA ASP A 114 -16.43 -12.91 -5.10
C ASP A 114 -16.30 -11.50 -4.52
N ARG A 115 -16.32 -11.36 -3.20
CA ARG A 115 -16.36 -10.05 -2.52
C ARG A 115 -15.14 -9.73 -1.68
N PHE A 116 -14.28 -10.68 -1.41
CA PHE A 116 -13.16 -10.53 -0.48
C PHE A 116 -11.89 -11.12 -1.05
N SER A 117 -10.75 -10.63 -0.59
CA SER A 117 -9.45 -11.22 -0.89
C SER A 117 -8.57 -11.28 0.34
N SER A 118 -7.76 -12.33 0.41
CA SER A 118 -6.66 -12.45 1.36
C SER A 118 -5.39 -11.89 0.73
N VAL A 119 -4.63 -11.13 1.50
CA VAL A 119 -3.37 -10.51 1.12
C VAL A 119 -2.28 -11.04 2.02
N LEU A 120 -1.23 -11.62 1.47
CA LEU A 120 0.00 -11.91 2.21
C LEU A 120 0.66 -10.57 2.55
N SER A 121 0.77 -10.28 3.83
CA SER A 121 1.39 -9.05 4.31
C SER A 121 2.87 -9.02 3.93
N ILE A 122 3.45 -7.83 3.75
CA ILE A 122 4.90 -7.68 3.65
C ILE A 122 5.63 -8.19 4.91
N LEU A 123 4.90 -8.34 6.03
CA LEU A 123 5.34 -8.98 7.27
C LEU A 123 5.04 -10.49 7.27
N HIS A 124 5.17 -11.16 6.14
CA HIS A 124 5.03 -12.60 5.99
C HIS A 124 6.37 -13.21 5.63
N LYS A 125 6.84 -14.23 6.37
CA LYS A 125 8.20 -14.78 6.20
C LYS A 125 8.47 -15.39 4.83
N ASP A 126 7.44 -15.88 4.14
CA ASP A 126 7.58 -16.53 2.85
C ASP A 126 7.57 -15.55 1.67
N ILE A 127 7.40 -14.22 1.94
CA ILE A 127 7.42 -13.19 0.91
C ILE A 127 8.81 -12.60 0.74
N LYS A 128 9.23 -12.51 -0.53
CA LYS A 128 10.38 -11.72 -0.96
C LYS A 128 9.93 -10.75 -2.04
N ILE A 129 10.34 -9.49 -1.92
CA ILE A 129 10.01 -8.42 -2.86
C ILE A 129 11.30 -7.89 -3.47
N ASN A 130 11.31 -7.75 -4.79
CA ASN A 130 12.38 -7.03 -5.47
C ASN A 130 12.32 -5.55 -5.09
N ALA A 131 13.36 -5.07 -4.45
CA ALA A 131 13.50 -3.69 -4.01
C ALA A 131 14.83 -3.11 -4.48
N LYS A 132 14.93 -1.79 -4.50
CA LYS A 132 16.15 -1.09 -4.86
C LYS A 132 16.42 0.12 -3.98
N HIS A 133 17.68 0.45 -3.88
CA HIS A 133 18.13 1.71 -3.31
C HIS A 133 17.87 2.84 -4.32
N LYS A 134 17.08 3.84 -3.92
CA LYS A 134 16.57 4.87 -4.83
C LYS A 134 17.67 5.70 -5.51
N LYS A 135 18.78 5.98 -4.83
CA LYS A 135 19.86 6.84 -5.35
C LYS A 135 20.81 6.10 -6.30
N SER A 136 21.25 4.89 -5.94
CA SER A 136 22.23 4.12 -6.71
C SER A 136 21.61 3.14 -7.69
N ASN A 137 20.29 2.96 -7.66
CA ASN A 137 19.56 1.92 -8.38
C ASN A 137 20.06 0.48 -8.10
N ALA A 138 20.76 0.27 -6.99
CA ALA A 138 21.20 -1.07 -6.60
C ALA A 138 20.01 -1.90 -6.15
N PHE A 139 19.81 -3.07 -6.76
CA PHE A 139 18.72 -4.00 -6.48
C PHE A 139 19.09 -4.98 -5.37
N GLY A 140 18.09 -5.43 -4.64
CA GLY A 140 18.22 -6.44 -3.63
C GLY A 140 16.90 -7.16 -3.36
N SER A 141 16.95 -8.15 -2.49
CA SER A 141 15.83 -8.95 -2.03
C SER A 141 15.35 -8.46 -0.67
N LEU A 142 14.12 -7.94 -0.61
CA LEU A 142 13.50 -7.44 0.60
C LEU A 142 12.61 -8.52 1.23
N PHE A 143 12.77 -8.77 2.52
CA PHE A 143 11.98 -9.77 3.26
C PHE A 143 11.88 -9.41 4.75
N TRP A 144 10.95 -10.05 5.44
CA TRP A 144 10.74 -9.91 6.88
C TRP A 144 11.39 -11.07 7.65
N GLU A 145 12.20 -10.77 8.67
CA GLU A 145 12.83 -11.78 9.51
C GLU A 145 11.92 -12.31 10.65
N GLY A 146 10.77 -11.66 10.88
CA GLY A 146 9.82 -12.08 11.91
C GLY A 146 10.03 -11.40 13.28
N ASN A 147 10.90 -10.40 13.36
CA ASN A 147 11.30 -9.81 14.65
C ASN A 147 10.46 -8.59 15.03
N ALA A 148 10.34 -7.61 14.14
CA ALA A 148 9.65 -6.35 14.42
C ALA A 148 8.67 -6.01 13.29
N PRO A 149 7.47 -5.47 13.61
CA PRO A 149 6.43 -5.19 12.61
C PRO A 149 6.71 -3.94 11.77
N ASP A 150 7.77 -3.22 12.04
CA ASP A 150 8.18 -1.99 11.36
C ASP A 150 9.54 -2.10 10.65
N LYS A 151 10.18 -3.29 10.68
CA LYS A 151 11.51 -3.50 10.08
C LYS A 151 11.49 -4.65 9.07
N LEU A 152 12.13 -4.40 7.93
CA LEU A 152 12.44 -5.42 6.91
C LEU A 152 13.94 -5.47 6.68
N LYS A 153 14.41 -6.58 6.13
CA LYS A 153 15.80 -6.75 5.70
C LYS A 153 15.88 -6.72 4.17
N LEU A 154 16.81 -5.93 3.64
CA LEU A 154 17.13 -5.88 2.23
C LEU A 154 18.54 -6.44 2.04
N SER A 155 18.67 -7.59 1.40
CA SER A 155 19.93 -8.29 1.15
C SER A 155 20.39 -8.17 -0.30
N ASP A 156 21.58 -8.71 -0.55
CA ASP A 156 22.15 -8.90 -1.89
C ASP A 156 22.56 -7.59 -2.60
N ILE A 157 22.74 -6.49 -1.88
CA ILE A 157 23.24 -5.24 -2.45
C ILE A 157 24.77 -5.22 -2.48
N SER A 158 25.37 -5.08 -3.65
CA SER A 158 26.83 -5.01 -3.80
C SER A 158 27.43 -3.82 -3.04
N ILE A 159 28.55 -4.04 -2.32
CA ILE A 159 29.28 -3.03 -1.57
C ILE A 159 29.89 -1.90 -2.44
N ILE A 160 29.93 -2.06 -3.76
CA ILE A 160 30.36 -1.00 -4.68
C ILE A 160 29.42 0.22 -4.58
N ASN A 161 28.17 -0.01 -4.20
CA ASN A 161 27.19 1.05 -4.05
C ASN A 161 27.38 1.82 -2.73
N LYS A 162 27.41 3.14 -2.82
CA LYS A 162 27.43 3.99 -1.62
C LYS A 162 26.01 4.09 -1.05
N ILE A 163 25.81 3.53 0.14
CA ILE A 163 24.53 3.55 0.85
C ILE A 163 24.76 4.19 2.21
N ASN A 164 23.84 5.05 2.64
CA ASN A 164 23.87 5.74 3.91
C ASN A 164 22.60 5.45 4.72
N ILE A 165 22.73 5.54 6.05
CA ILE A 165 21.58 5.57 6.94
C ILE A 165 20.66 6.75 6.54
N GLY A 166 19.34 6.53 6.50
CA GLY A 166 18.35 7.49 6.04
C GLY A 166 18.02 7.41 4.54
N ASP A 167 18.82 6.68 3.75
CA ASP A 167 18.53 6.51 2.32
C ASP A 167 17.21 5.76 2.08
N THR A 168 16.54 6.11 0.98
CA THR A 168 15.20 5.60 0.66
C THR A 168 15.28 4.31 -0.16
N ILE A 169 14.46 3.34 0.24
CA ILE A 169 14.26 2.08 -0.47
C ILE A 169 12.87 2.10 -1.14
N VAL A 170 12.82 1.66 -2.38
CA VAL A 170 11.62 1.60 -3.23
C VAL A 170 11.50 0.23 -3.91
N THR A 171 10.34 -0.07 -4.48
CA THR A 171 10.16 -1.26 -5.33
C THR A 171 11.06 -1.20 -6.56
N GLY A 172 11.62 -2.33 -6.95
CA GLY A 172 12.58 -2.43 -8.04
C GLY A 172 11.96 -2.55 -9.44
N GLY A 173 10.67 -2.88 -9.55
CA GLY A 173 9.99 -3.04 -10.84
C GLY A 173 10.25 -4.37 -11.57
N MET A 174 11.15 -5.23 -11.07
CA MET A 174 11.45 -6.53 -11.68
C MET A 174 10.43 -7.62 -11.29
N SER A 175 9.18 -7.25 -11.08
CA SER A 175 8.10 -8.19 -10.77
C SER A 175 6.80 -7.71 -11.38
N ALA A 176 5.89 -8.65 -11.71
CA ALA A 176 4.55 -8.33 -12.18
C ALA A 176 3.64 -7.73 -11.10
N TYR A 177 4.09 -7.68 -9.83
CA TYR A 177 3.27 -7.27 -8.68
C TYR A 177 3.29 -5.77 -8.44
N PHE A 178 4.46 -5.16 -8.58
CA PHE A 178 4.67 -3.75 -8.28
C PHE A 178 5.44 -3.06 -9.40
N PRO A 179 4.97 -1.88 -9.85
CA PRO A 179 5.81 -1.00 -10.67
C PRO A 179 7.03 -0.54 -9.86
N GLU A 180 8.01 -0.03 -10.56
CA GLU A 180 9.17 0.59 -9.96
C GLU A 180 8.80 1.87 -9.20
N GLY A 181 9.53 2.16 -8.11
CA GLY A 181 9.50 3.45 -7.44
C GLY A 181 8.48 3.61 -6.33
N ILE A 182 7.66 2.59 -5.99
CA ILE A 182 6.77 2.67 -4.82
C ILE A 182 7.61 2.62 -3.54
N LEU A 183 7.33 3.56 -2.63
CA LEU A 183 8.06 3.67 -1.37
C LEU A 183 7.91 2.41 -0.51
N ILE A 184 9.00 2.01 0.13
CA ILE A 184 9.05 0.93 1.12
C ILE A 184 9.41 1.51 2.48
N GLY A 185 10.53 2.20 2.57
CA GLY A 185 11.03 2.74 3.83
C GLY A 185 12.39 3.38 3.70
N ASN A 186 13.04 3.56 4.84
CA ASN A 186 14.37 4.14 4.93
C ASN A 186 15.36 3.21 5.62
N VAL A 187 16.61 3.23 5.18
CA VAL A 187 17.71 2.49 5.80
C VAL A 187 17.97 3.02 7.21
N ILE A 188 17.94 2.14 8.19
CA ILE A 188 18.24 2.48 9.60
C ILE A 188 19.54 1.85 10.11
N GLU A 189 20.02 0.79 9.46
CA GLU A 189 21.22 0.07 9.83
C GLU A 189 21.82 -0.61 8.61
N ILE A 190 23.15 -0.70 8.56
CA ILE A 190 23.91 -1.29 7.46
C ILE A 190 24.85 -2.33 8.03
N GLU A 191 24.66 -3.58 7.63
CA GLU A 191 25.58 -4.69 7.87
C GLU A 191 26.37 -4.98 6.60
N ASN A 192 27.61 -5.48 6.74
CA ASN A 192 28.50 -5.76 5.61
C ASN A 192 29.25 -7.07 5.86
N ASP A 193 29.16 -8.02 4.93
CA ASP A 193 29.87 -9.29 4.97
C ASP A 193 31.18 -9.30 4.16
N GLY A 194 31.62 -8.14 3.66
CA GLY A 194 32.79 -7.97 2.81
C GLY A 194 32.50 -8.05 1.31
N LYS A 195 31.30 -8.50 0.89
CA LYS A 195 30.89 -8.62 -0.51
C LYS A 195 29.54 -7.95 -0.77
N TYR A 196 28.62 -8.06 0.17
CA TYR A 196 27.26 -7.52 0.07
C TYR A 196 26.89 -6.74 1.32
N TYR A 197 26.03 -5.74 1.12
CA TYR A 197 25.31 -5.10 2.20
C TYR A 197 24.04 -5.86 2.52
N SER A 198 23.73 -5.93 3.81
CA SER A 198 22.44 -6.30 4.36
C SER A 198 21.90 -5.10 5.12
N LEU A 199 20.79 -4.54 4.66
CA LEU A 199 20.24 -3.28 5.17
C LEU A 199 19.00 -3.56 6.01
N ASN A 200 18.96 -3.02 7.23
CA ASN A 200 17.73 -2.93 7.98
C ASN A 200 16.91 -1.70 7.51
N VAL A 201 15.71 -1.92 7.05
CA VAL A 201 14.83 -0.91 6.45
C VAL A 201 13.62 -0.70 7.35
N LYS A 202 13.44 0.51 7.86
CA LYS A 202 12.24 0.90 8.61
C LYS A 202 11.12 1.20 7.64
N LEU A 203 9.99 0.50 7.78
CA LEU A 203 8.81 0.70 6.94
C LEU A 203 8.23 2.11 7.09
N ILE A 204 7.77 2.67 5.96
CA ILE A 204 7.07 3.95 5.94
C ILE A 204 5.59 3.81 6.33
N ASN A 205 4.98 2.66 6.04
CA ASN A 205 3.63 2.33 6.47
C ASN A 205 3.61 1.84 7.91
N ASN A 206 2.62 2.27 8.67
CA ASN A 206 2.30 1.63 9.94
C ASN A 206 1.46 0.38 9.68
N MET A 207 2.09 -0.79 9.71
CA MET A 207 1.43 -2.07 9.43
C MET A 207 0.44 -2.50 10.52
N THR A 208 0.44 -1.86 11.69
CA THR A 208 -0.51 -2.17 12.78
C THR A 208 -1.85 -1.44 12.63
N ASN A 209 -1.91 -0.39 11.80
CA ASN A 209 -3.09 0.43 11.58
C ASN A 209 -3.29 0.70 10.10
N LEU A 210 -3.94 -0.25 9.43
CA LEU A 210 -4.24 -0.20 8.00
C LEU A 210 -5.75 -0.05 7.81
N ASP A 211 -6.19 1.00 7.10
CA ASP A 211 -7.60 1.27 6.78
C ASP A 211 -7.88 1.08 5.29
N ASN A 212 -7.41 1.99 4.46
CA ASN A 212 -7.61 1.98 3.03
C ASN A 212 -6.40 1.43 2.30
N VAL A 213 -6.65 0.62 1.29
CA VAL A 213 -5.65 0.00 0.43
C VAL A 213 -5.99 0.23 -1.04
N TYR A 214 -4.97 0.15 -1.89
CA TYR A 214 -5.08 0.22 -3.33
C TYR A 214 -4.45 -1.03 -3.93
N ILE A 215 -5.23 -1.78 -4.71
CA ILE A 215 -4.79 -3.01 -5.37
C ILE A 215 -4.30 -2.62 -6.77
N LEU A 216 -3.08 -3.03 -7.10
CA LEU A 216 -2.43 -2.78 -8.38
C LEU A 216 -2.76 -3.91 -9.35
N LYS A 217 -3.51 -3.61 -10.40
CA LYS A 217 -3.77 -4.53 -11.50
C LYS A 217 -2.80 -4.22 -12.63
N ASN A 218 -1.90 -5.15 -12.93
CA ASN A 218 -1.06 -5.09 -14.12
C ASN A 218 -1.82 -5.74 -15.29
N ILE A 219 -2.17 -4.95 -16.32
CA ILE A 219 -2.93 -5.44 -17.49
C ILE A 219 -2.12 -6.43 -18.33
N ASN A 220 -0.78 -6.33 -18.33
CA ASN A 220 0.13 -7.18 -19.11
C ASN A 220 0.57 -8.45 -18.34
N LYS A 221 0.06 -8.67 -17.13
CA LYS A 221 0.47 -9.77 -16.25
C LYS A 221 0.35 -11.15 -16.89
N SER A 222 -0.75 -11.41 -17.60
CA SER A 222 -0.99 -12.71 -18.25
C SER A 222 0.01 -12.99 -19.37
N GLU A 223 0.35 -11.98 -20.15
CA GLU A 223 1.33 -12.04 -21.21
C GLU A 223 2.73 -12.30 -20.66
N ILE A 224 3.15 -11.49 -19.68
CA ILE A 224 4.43 -11.65 -18.98
C ILE A 224 4.57 -13.09 -18.44
N LYS A 225 3.54 -13.60 -17.76
CA LYS A 225 3.56 -14.99 -17.22
C LYS A 225 3.67 -16.07 -18.29
N SER A 226 3.17 -15.85 -19.48
CA SER A 226 3.25 -16.82 -20.57
C SER A 226 4.69 -17.06 -21.04
N LEU A 227 5.59 -16.10 -20.83
CA LEU A 227 6.98 -16.14 -21.23
C LEU A 227 7.89 -16.88 -20.23
N TYR A 228 7.40 -17.18 -19.01
CA TYR A 228 8.16 -17.85 -17.95
C TYR A 228 7.64 -19.27 -17.64
N LYS A 229 6.91 -19.88 -18.57
CA LYS A 229 6.46 -21.27 -18.46
C LYS A 229 7.44 -22.24 -19.06
#